data_34d0dab6642045e5da9449f92eb3cd2e
#
_entry.id   34d0dab6642045e5da9449f92eb3cd2e
#
_cell.length_a   1.000
_cell.length_b   1.000
_cell.length_c   1.000
_cell.angle_alpha   90.00
_cell.angle_beta   90.00
_cell.angle_gamma   90.00
#
_symmetry.space_group_name_H-M   'P 1'
#
loop_
_entity.id
_entity.type
_entity.pdbx_description
1 polymer ?
#
loop_
_entity_poly.entity_id
_entity_poly.type
_entity_poly.pdbx_seq_one_letter_code
_entity_poly.pdbx_strand_id
1 'polypeptide(L)'
;MTDAAIVTQKLTRRFGNLTAVDGVDLTVAAGQFFGFLGPNGAGKSTTIKMLTGLLAPSSGRAELLGLDFAAHPVEVKRQIGVVPEGMGLFERLTGAEYLQFVGRMYCLDRPTTQRRSEELLDFMQLSDRPKTLIADYSHGMQKKLALAAAVIHGPRILFLDEPFEGVDALAAGALKALLGRMTERGVTIFLTSHVLEIVERLCSHVAIIHNGRLVAQGSLEELRAGIAGEEGSKTTLEQIFLSIVGQDGAQPPQLEELSWLM
;
A
#
# COMPACT_ATOMS: atom_id res chain seq x y z
N MET A 1 20.29 -15.55 3.91
CA MET A 1 18.90 -15.65 3.43
C MET A 1 18.19 -14.41 3.94
N THR A 2 17.76 -13.52 3.10
CA THR A 2 16.94 -12.37 3.51
C THR A 2 15.61 -12.92 3.99
N ASP A 3 15.27 -12.67 5.27
CA ASP A 3 13.98 -13.11 5.82
C ASP A 3 12.84 -12.47 5.02
N ALA A 4 11.95 -13.27 4.46
CA ALA A 4 10.78 -12.77 3.76
C ALA A 4 9.76 -12.22 4.77
N ALA A 5 9.29 -10.99 4.53
CA ALA A 5 8.23 -10.39 5.34
C ALA A 5 6.83 -10.85 4.88
N ILE A 6 6.66 -11.05 3.57
CA ILE A 6 5.40 -11.50 2.97
C ILE A 6 5.71 -12.62 1.98
N VAL A 7 5.00 -13.73 2.09
CA VAL A 7 5.04 -14.83 1.13
C VAL A 7 3.61 -15.24 0.81
N THR A 8 3.27 -15.34 -0.48
CA THR A 8 2.00 -15.93 -0.89
C THR A 8 2.24 -17.12 -1.78
N GLN A 9 1.35 -18.11 -1.70
CA GLN A 9 1.41 -19.32 -2.52
C GLN A 9 0.04 -19.54 -3.14
N LYS A 10 -0.04 -19.37 -4.47
CA LYS A 10 -1.24 -19.51 -5.30
C LYS A 10 -2.44 -18.78 -4.70
N LEU A 11 -2.21 -17.60 -4.15
CA LEU A 11 -3.24 -16.80 -3.50
C LEU A 11 -4.32 -16.44 -4.51
N THR A 12 -5.56 -16.85 -4.23
CA THR A 12 -6.67 -16.73 -5.18
C THR A 12 -7.92 -16.19 -4.49
N ARG A 13 -8.63 -15.29 -5.16
CA ARG A 13 -9.96 -14.82 -4.73
C ARG A 13 -10.95 -14.81 -5.88
N ARG A 14 -12.08 -15.47 -5.65
CA ARG A 14 -13.22 -15.53 -6.56
C ARG A 14 -14.46 -14.89 -5.95
N PHE A 15 -15.22 -14.17 -6.75
CA PHE A 15 -16.52 -13.59 -6.42
C PHE A 15 -17.54 -14.10 -7.46
N GLY A 16 -18.27 -15.16 -7.10
CA GLY A 16 -19.09 -15.86 -8.08
C GLY A 16 -18.26 -16.35 -9.27
N ASN A 17 -18.57 -15.86 -10.46
CA ASN A 17 -17.86 -16.21 -11.69
C ASN A 17 -16.62 -15.35 -11.97
N LEU A 18 -16.42 -14.26 -11.20
CA LEU A 18 -15.25 -13.39 -11.36
C LEU A 18 -14.09 -13.89 -10.51
N THR A 19 -12.95 -14.15 -11.14
CA THR A 19 -11.68 -14.38 -10.42
C THR A 19 -10.91 -13.04 -10.36
N ALA A 20 -10.98 -12.39 -9.21
CA ALA A 20 -10.35 -11.09 -9.01
C ALA A 20 -8.83 -11.18 -8.73
N VAL A 21 -8.37 -12.29 -8.15
CA VAL A 21 -6.96 -12.63 -7.95
C VAL A 21 -6.81 -14.11 -8.27
N ASP A 22 -5.85 -14.47 -9.12
CA ASP A 22 -5.70 -15.81 -9.67
C ASP A 22 -4.27 -16.34 -9.51
N GLY A 23 -4.07 -17.13 -8.47
CA GLY A 23 -2.84 -17.89 -8.24
C GLY A 23 -1.60 -17.01 -8.02
N VAL A 24 -1.70 -15.91 -7.28
CA VAL A 24 -0.58 -14.99 -7.05
C VAL A 24 0.45 -15.63 -6.11
N ASP A 25 1.66 -15.81 -6.65
CA ASP A 25 2.87 -16.21 -5.93
C ASP A 25 3.76 -14.97 -5.75
N LEU A 26 3.87 -14.44 -4.54
CA LEU A 26 4.56 -13.19 -4.23
C LEU A 26 5.53 -13.40 -3.07
N THR A 27 6.72 -12.82 -3.17
CA THR A 27 7.69 -12.77 -2.08
C THR A 27 8.20 -11.34 -1.91
N VAL A 28 8.08 -10.81 -0.69
CA VAL A 28 8.61 -9.50 -0.30
C VAL A 28 9.58 -9.68 0.84
N ALA A 29 10.83 -9.21 0.69
CA ALA A 29 11.83 -9.30 1.74
C ALA A 29 11.56 -8.27 2.87
N ALA A 30 12.06 -8.58 4.07
CA ALA A 30 11.94 -7.68 5.21
C ALA A 30 12.68 -6.36 4.95
N GLY A 31 12.09 -5.25 5.40
CA GLY A 31 12.66 -3.90 5.26
C GLY A 31 12.58 -3.32 3.84
N GLN A 32 11.91 -3.97 2.90
CA GLN A 32 11.70 -3.41 1.56
C GLN A 32 10.60 -2.36 1.53
N PHE A 33 10.80 -1.33 0.71
CA PHE A 33 9.72 -0.49 0.21
C PHE A 33 9.24 -1.08 -1.12
N PHE A 34 8.13 -1.80 -1.08
CA PHE A 34 7.63 -2.63 -2.16
C PHE A 34 6.39 -2.01 -2.82
N GLY A 35 6.42 -1.84 -4.14
CA GLY A 35 5.30 -1.35 -4.95
C GLY A 35 4.51 -2.49 -5.59
N PHE A 36 3.19 -2.49 -5.42
CA PHE A 36 2.28 -3.44 -6.05
C PHE A 36 1.40 -2.71 -7.05
N LEU A 37 1.74 -2.82 -8.32
CA LEU A 37 1.24 -2.00 -9.42
C LEU A 37 0.24 -2.74 -10.28
N GLY A 38 -0.67 -1.99 -10.90
CA GLY A 38 -1.62 -2.55 -11.86
C GLY A 38 -2.71 -1.53 -12.18
N PRO A 39 -3.42 -1.70 -13.29
CA PRO A 39 -4.56 -0.86 -13.63
C PRO A 39 -5.71 -1.02 -12.63
N ASN A 40 -6.71 -0.14 -12.73
CA ASN A 40 -7.91 -0.27 -11.92
C ASN A 40 -8.61 -1.60 -12.24
N GLY A 41 -9.07 -2.29 -11.19
CA GLY A 41 -9.66 -3.62 -11.33
C GLY A 41 -8.68 -4.79 -11.48
N ALA A 42 -7.36 -4.55 -11.52
CA ALA A 42 -6.36 -5.61 -11.65
C ALA A 42 -6.26 -6.59 -10.47
N GLY A 43 -6.86 -6.25 -9.31
CA GLY A 43 -6.84 -7.09 -8.10
C GLY A 43 -5.98 -6.54 -6.95
N LYS A 44 -5.44 -5.31 -7.04
CA LYS A 44 -4.55 -4.70 -6.02
C LYS A 44 -5.21 -4.65 -4.63
N SER A 45 -6.31 -3.93 -4.48
CA SER A 45 -7.01 -3.78 -3.20
C SER A 45 -7.57 -5.12 -2.69
N THR A 46 -7.96 -6.04 -3.59
CA THR A 46 -8.37 -7.40 -3.22
C THR A 46 -7.21 -8.17 -2.61
N THR A 47 -6.00 -8.06 -3.17
CA THR A 47 -4.79 -8.69 -2.64
C THR A 47 -4.46 -8.14 -1.26
N ILE A 48 -4.43 -6.80 -1.07
CA ILE A 48 -4.22 -6.19 0.25
C ILE A 48 -5.27 -6.69 1.25
N LYS A 49 -6.55 -6.73 0.90
CA LYS A 49 -7.61 -7.20 1.79
C LYS A 49 -7.40 -8.66 2.22
N MET A 50 -6.86 -9.52 1.35
CA MET A 50 -6.50 -10.89 1.72
C MET A 50 -5.28 -10.92 2.65
N LEU A 51 -4.22 -10.18 2.35
CA LEU A 51 -2.99 -10.11 3.15
C LEU A 51 -3.22 -9.50 4.54
N THR A 52 -4.22 -8.65 4.70
CA THR A 52 -4.58 -8.00 5.97
C THR A 52 -5.71 -8.71 6.72
N GLY A 53 -6.27 -9.79 6.13
CA GLY A 53 -7.36 -10.58 6.72
C GLY A 53 -8.69 -9.86 6.81
N LEU A 54 -8.90 -8.86 5.95
CA LEU A 54 -10.22 -8.23 5.71
C LEU A 54 -11.06 -9.08 4.76
N LEU A 55 -10.41 -9.96 4.00
CA LEU A 55 -11.04 -10.87 3.05
C LEU A 55 -10.35 -12.23 3.11
N ALA A 56 -11.11 -13.31 3.29
CA ALA A 56 -10.56 -14.65 3.21
C ALA A 56 -10.22 -15.02 1.76
N PRO A 57 -9.07 -15.64 1.47
CA PRO A 57 -8.79 -16.21 0.15
C PRO A 57 -9.77 -17.34 -0.18
N SER A 58 -10.05 -17.54 -1.48
CA SER A 58 -10.82 -18.70 -1.94
C SER A 58 -9.95 -19.97 -1.99
N SER A 59 -8.65 -19.80 -2.25
CA SER A 59 -7.61 -20.86 -2.19
C SER A 59 -6.23 -20.22 -2.10
N GLY A 60 -5.20 -21.07 -1.86
CA GLY A 60 -3.84 -20.60 -1.62
C GLY A 60 -3.63 -20.16 -0.18
N ARG A 61 -2.45 -19.67 0.14
CA ARG A 61 -2.08 -19.22 1.50
C ARG A 61 -1.20 -17.98 1.47
N ALA A 62 -1.18 -17.28 2.61
CA ALA A 62 -0.30 -16.14 2.85
C ALA A 62 0.41 -16.31 4.20
N GLU A 63 1.70 -16.09 4.20
CA GLU A 63 2.54 -16.03 5.38
C GLU A 63 3.09 -14.62 5.54
N LEU A 64 2.95 -14.04 6.73
CA LEU A 64 3.48 -12.74 7.07
C LEU A 64 4.44 -12.90 8.26
N LEU A 65 5.66 -12.41 8.10
CA LEU A 65 6.72 -12.54 9.13
C LEU A 65 6.96 -13.99 9.60
N GLY A 66 6.81 -14.96 8.68
CA GLY A 66 6.94 -16.37 8.96
C GLY A 66 5.73 -17.03 9.63
N LEU A 67 4.63 -16.29 9.81
CA LEU A 67 3.40 -16.79 10.40
C LEU A 67 2.35 -17.02 9.31
N ASP A 68 1.77 -18.21 9.26
CA ASP A 68 0.60 -18.48 8.42
C ASP A 68 -0.57 -17.64 8.92
N PHE A 69 -1.13 -16.82 8.01
CA PHE A 69 -2.19 -15.88 8.39
C PHE A 69 -3.47 -16.58 8.87
N ALA A 70 -3.81 -17.72 8.30
CA ALA A 70 -5.03 -18.45 8.67
C ALA A 70 -4.92 -19.08 10.06
N ALA A 71 -3.71 -19.52 10.41
CA ALA A 71 -3.43 -20.14 11.72
C ALA A 71 -3.24 -19.11 12.84
N HIS A 72 -2.63 -17.94 12.52
CA HIS A 72 -2.21 -16.94 13.52
C HIS A 72 -2.76 -15.51 13.23
N PRO A 73 -4.07 -15.32 12.96
CA PRO A 73 -4.59 -14.05 12.45
C PRO A 73 -4.42 -12.89 13.44
N VAL A 74 -4.55 -13.12 14.74
CA VAL A 74 -4.42 -12.08 15.77
C VAL A 74 -2.97 -11.66 15.94
N GLU A 75 -2.06 -12.61 15.93
CA GLU A 75 -0.63 -12.36 16.08
C GLU A 75 -0.08 -11.59 14.90
N VAL A 76 -0.46 -11.95 13.67
CA VAL A 76 -0.13 -11.21 12.47
C VAL A 76 -0.71 -9.79 12.51
N LYS A 77 -2.00 -9.63 12.83
CA LYS A 77 -2.66 -8.31 12.90
C LYS A 77 -2.01 -7.35 13.90
N ARG A 78 -1.42 -7.86 14.98
CA ARG A 78 -0.66 -7.05 15.94
C ARG A 78 0.65 -6.48 15.37
N GLN A 79 1.17 -7.09 14.32
CA GLN A 79 2.47 -6.73 13.72
C GLN A 79 2.32 -5.96 12.39
N ILE A 80 1.09 -5.75 11.92
CA ILE A 80 0.84 -5.02 10.67
C ILE A 80 0.05 -3.75 10.92
N GLY A 81 0.36 -2.69 10.15
CA GLY A 81 -0.46 -1.49 10.03
C GLY A 81 -1.14 -1.48 8.67
N VAL A 82 -2.33 -0.90 8.58
CA VAL A 82 -3.10 -0.87 7.33
C VAL A 82 -3.72 0.51 7.14
N VAL A 83 -3.49 1.11 5.97
CA VAL A 83 -4.23 2.28 5.48
C VAL A 83 -5.00 1.83 4.25
N PRO A 84 -6.30 1.54 4.39
CA PRO A 84 -7.14 1.17 3.24
C PRO A 84 -7.49 2.40 2.40
N GLU A 85 -7.83 2.19 1.15
CA GLU A 85 -8.28 3.24 0.22
C GLU A 85 -9.40 4.11 0.82
N GLY A 86 -10.40 3.50 1.43
CA GLY A 86 -11.55 4.17 2.06
C GLY A 86 -11.33 4.66 3.49
N MET A 87 -10.10 4.65 4.01
CA MET A 87 -9.62 5.10 5.33
C MET A 87 -10.40 4.59 6.57
N GLY A 88 -11.74 4.57 6.57
CA GLY A 88 -12.59 4.04 7.65
C GLY A 88 -12.44 4.75 9.00
N LEU A 89 -12.24 6.06 9.00
CA LEU A 89 -12.05 6.86 10.21
C LEU A 89 -13.37 7.08 10.97
N PHE A 90 -13.30 7.22 12.29
CA PHE A 90 -14.46 7.53 13.13
C PHE A 90 -14.69 9.03 13.16
N GLU A 91 -15.55 9.51 12.29
CA GLU A 91 -15.80 10.93 12.01
C GLU A 91 -16.23 11.76 13.24
N ARG A 92 -16.84 11.12 14.24
CA ARG A 92 -17.32 11.77 15.48
C ARG A 92 -16.27 11.88 16.58
N LEU A 93 -15.04 11.50 16.32
CA LEU A 93 -13.92 11.66 17.24
C LEU A 93 -13.01 12.80 16.76
N THR A 94 -12.26 13.38 17.69
CA THR A 94 -11.09 14.20 17.38
C THR A 94 -9.92 13.30 16.97
N GLY A 95 -8.90 13.86 16.31
CA GLY A 95 -7.69 13.09 15.94
C GLY A 95 -7.01 12.45 17.14
N ALA A 96 -6.93 13.16 18.29
CA ALA A 96 -6.34 12.64 19.52
C ALA A 96 -7.15 11.48 20.11
N GLU A 97 -8.48 11.61 20.19
CA GLU A 97 -9.36 10.55 20.68
C GLU A 97 -9.27 9.31 19.80
N TYR A 98 -9.22 9.50 18.49
CA TYR A 98 -9.09 8.39 17.53
C TYR A 98 -7.75 7.65 17.70
N LEU A 99 -6.62 8.35 17.79
CA LEU A 99 -5.32 7.71 18.02
C LEU A 99 -5.26 7.00 19.38
N GLN A 100 -5.82 7.59 20.43
CA GLN A 100 -5.92 6.94 21.73
C GLN A 100 -6.79 5.67 21.68
N PHE A 101 -7.90 5.71 20.95
CA PHE A 101 -8.74 4.55 20.73
C PHE A 101 -7.95 3.44 20.02
N VAL A 102 -7.30 3.76 18.88
CA VAL A 102 -6.53 2.78 18.12
C VAL A 102 -5.39 2.19 18.94
N GLY A 103 -4.61 3.01 19.66
CA GLY A 103 -3.52 2.51 20.50
C GLY A 103 -4.00 1.52 21.55
N ARG A 104 -5.16 1.76 22.18
CA ARG A 104 -5.77 0.80 23.12
C ARG A 104 -6.24 -0.48 22.47
N MET A 105 -6.77 -0.42 21.24
CA MET A 105 -7.16 -1.62 20.48
C MET A 105 -5.95 -2.52 20.20
N TYR A 106 -4.76 -1.93 20.03
CA TYR A 106 -3.50 -2.66 19.94
C TYR A 106 -2.84 -2.97 21.31
N CYS A 107 -3.57 -2.82 22.41
CA CYS A 107 -3.12 -3.13 23.77
C CYS A 107 -1.91 -2.30 24.25
N LEU A 108 -1.72 -1.08 23.71
CA LEU A 108 -0.74 -0.15 24.27
C LEU A 108 -1.24 0.38 25.63
N ASP A 109 -0.32 0.56 26.57
CA ASP A 109 -0.63 1.22 27.84
C ASP A 109 -0.97 2.71 27.64
N ARG A 110 -1.66 3.28 28.61
CA ARG A 110 -2.16 4.66 28.51
C ARG A 110 -1.04 5.71 28.34
N PRO A 111 0.05 5.68 29.10
CA PRO A 111 1.15 6.65 28.92
C PRO A 111 1.81 6.55 27.55
N THR A 112 2.09 5.33 27.07
CA THR A 112 2.67 5.10 25.75
C THR A 112 1.74 5.58 24.64
N THR A 113 0.45 5.25 24.75
CA THR A 113 -0.56 5.68 23.76
C THR A 113 -0.64 7.19 23.68
N GLN A 114 -0.71 7.87 24.84
CA GLN A 114 -0.80 9.33 24.89
C GLN A 114 0.42 9.97 24.24
N ARG A 115 1.62 9.60 24.67
CA ARG A 115 2.88 10.12 24.13
C ARG A 115 2.97 9.93 22.62
N ARG A 116 2.72 8.71 22.13
CA ARG A 116 2.78 8.42 20.68
C ARG A 116 1.71 9.19 19.89
N SER A 117 0.51 9.38 20.47
CA SER A 117 -0.54 10.19 19.83
C SER A 117 -0.11 11.64 19.67
N GLU A 118 0.46 12.24 20.71
CA GLU A 118 0.95 13.61 20.66
C GLU A 118 2.10 13.77 19.65
N GLU A 119 3.10 12.89 19.69
CA GLU A 119 4.21 12.88 18.75
C GLU A 119 3.75 12.73 17.28
N LEU A 120 2.77 11.85 17.02
CA LEU A 120 2.25 11.63 15.67
C LEU A 120 1.40 12.79 15.17
N LEU A 121 0.54 13.37 16.02
CA LEU A 121 -0.25 14.54 15.66
C LEU A 121 0.64 15.75 15.35
N ASP A 122 1.70 15.95 16.15
CA ASP A 122 2.67 17.02 15.92
C ASP A 122 3.43 16.81 14.61
N PHE A 123 3.98 15.61 14.39
CA PHE A 123 4.68 15.25 13.16
C PHE A 123 3.80 15.43 11.91
N MET A 124 2.52 15.06 12.01
CA MET A 124 1.55 15.19 10.92
C MET A 124 0.98 16.61 10.77
N GLN A 125 1.38 17.56 11.64
CA GLN A 125 0.84 18.94 11.67
C GLN A 125 -0.69 18.95 11.84
N LEU A 126 -1.18 18.15 12.80
CA LEU A 126 -2.58 18.06 13.19
C LEU A 126 -2.83 18.52 14.64
N SER A 127 -1.77 18.88 15.38
CA SER A 127 -1.82 19.33 16.79
C SER A 127 -2.54 20.66 17.00
N ASP A 128 -2.58 21.52 15.97
CA ASP A 128 -3.21 22.84 16.03
C ASP A 128 -4.76 22.78 16.14
N ARG A 129 -5.34 21.59 16.00
CA ARG A 129 -6.79 21.38 15.92
C ARG A 129 -7.31 20.37 16.95
N PRO A 130 -7.02 20.58 18.26
CA PRO A 130 -7.27 19.55 19.28
C PRO A 130 -8.74 19.23 19.51
N LYS A 131 -9.67 20.13 19.14
CA LYS A 131 -11.12 19.97 19.30
C LYS A 131 -11.88 19.76 17.98
N THR A 132 -11.18 19.77 16.84
CA THR A 132 -11.80 19.59 15.53
C THR A 132 -12.13 18.11 15.33
N LEU A 133 -13.37 17.80 14.94
CA LEU A 133 -13.77 16.44 14.61
C LEU A 133 -13.15 15.99 13.30
N ILE A 134 -12.94 14.69 13.17
CA ILE A 134 -12.42 14.07 11.94
C ILE A 134 -13.36 14.34 10.74
N ALA A 135 -14.66 14.48 10.96
CA ALA A 135 -15.62 14.87 9.93
C ALA A 135 -15.26 16.19 9.24
N ASP A 136 -14.62 17.12 9.97
CA ASP A 136 -14.23 18.44 9.48
C ASP A 136 -12.80 18.49 8.91
N TYR A 137 -12.11 17.35 8.87
CA TYR A 137 -10.77 17.25 8.31
C TYR A 137 -10.82 17.24 6.78
N SER A 138 -9.88 17.95 6.14
CA SER A 138 -9.66 17.78 4.71
C SER A 138 -9.23 16.34 4.40
N HIS A 139 -9.40 15.92 3.14
CA HIS A 139 -8.97 14.58 2.70
C HIS A 139 -7.49 14.30 3.02
N GLY A 140 -6.60 15.28 2.78
CA GLY A 140 -5.19 15.17 3.15
C GLY A 140 -4.95 15.03 4.66
N MET A 141 -5.72 15.74 5.50
CA MET A 141 -5.65 15.58 6.97
C MET A 141 -6.15 14.19 7.40
N GLN A 142 -7.21 13.69 6.79
CA GLN A 142 -7.71 12.35 7.04
C GLN A 142 -6.67 11.28 6.67
N LYS A 143 -6.00 11.41 5.52
CA LYS A 143 -4.89 10.51 5.10
C LYS A 143 -3.72 10.54 6.08
N LYS A 144 -3.32 11.72 6.55
CA LYS A 144 -2.29 11.86 7.60
C LYS A 144 -2.69 11.16 8.89
N LEU A 145 -3.93 11.34 9.35
CA LEU A 145 -4.44 10.69 10.55
C LEU A 145 -4.55 9.17 10.39
N ALA A 146 -5.02 8.69 9.23
CA ALA A 146 -5.08 7.26 8.93
C ALA A 146 -3.70 6.60 8.98
N LEU A 147 -2.68 7.26 8.41
CA LEU A 147 -1.30 6.78 8.50
C LEU A 147 -0.78 6.82 9.94
N ALA A 148 -1.04 7.90 10.70
CA ALA A 148 -0.67 7.98 12.12
C ALA A 148 -1.29 6.83 12.92
N ALA A 149 -2.56 6.52 12.69
CA ALA A 149 -3.25 5.40 13.32
C ALA A 149 -2.65 4.03 12.94
N ALA A 150 -2.29 3.86 11.67
CA ALA A 150 -1.69 2.62 11.19
C ALA A 150 -0.30 2.33 11.77
N VAL A 151 0.42 3.37 12.25
CA VAL A 151 1.79 3.23 12.77
C VAL A 151 1.92 3.33 14.29
N ILE A 152 0.86 3.75 15.00
CA ILE A 152 0.92 4.05 16.45
C ILE A 152 1.40 2.88 17.31
N HIS A 153 1.09 1.65 16.90
CA HIS A 153 1.48 0.42 17.62
C HIS A 153 2.88 -0.10 17.25
N GLY A 154 3.54 0.52 16.25
CA GLY A 154 4.88 0.12 15.82
C GLY A 154 4.87 -1.16 14.96
N PRO A 155 4.17 -1.19 13.82
CA PRO A 155 4.08 -2.36 12.97
C PRO A 155 5.43 -2.73 12.35
N ARG A 156 5.61 -4.00 11.99
CA ARG A 156 6.74 -4.51 11.21
C ARG A 156 6.47 -4.50 9.71
N ILE A 157 5.17 -4.57 9.32
CA ILE A 157 4.73 -4.41 7.93
C ILE A 157 3.64 -3.33 7.90
N LEU A 158 3.71 -2.45 6.90
CA LEU A 158 2.72 -1.42 6.66
C LEU A 158 2.12 -1.61 5.26
N PHE A 159 0.81 -1.86 5.21
CA PHE A 159 0.05 -1.94 3.97
C PHE A 159 -0.64 -0.61 3.67
N LEU A 160 -0.42 -0.08 2.48
CA LEU A 160 -0.93 1.22 2.04
C LEU A 160 -1.66 1.04 0.70
N ASP A 161 -2.97 1.26 0.70
CA ASP A 161 -3.79 1.18 -0.51
C ASP A 161 -4.05 2.59 -1.05
N GLU A 162 -3.36 2.97 -2.14
CA GLU A 162 -3.40 4.29 -2.80
C GLU A 162 -3.21 5.49 -1.82
N PRO A 163 -2.16 5.51 -0.98
CA PRO A 163 -2.04 6.50 0.11
C PRO A 163 -1.80 7.94 -0.36
N PHE A 164 -1.36 8.14 -1.60
CA PHE A 164 -1.04 9.46 -2.16
C PHE A 164 -2.15 10.03 -3.03
N GLU A 165 -3.21 9.27 -3.28
CA GLU A 165 -4.34 9.73 -4.07
C GLU A 165 -5.08 10.87 -3.36
N GLY A 166 -5.33 11.99 -4.07
CA GLY A 166 -6.02 13.16 -3.53
C GLY A 166 -5.28 13.91 -2.42
N VAL A 167 -3.97 13.68 -2.27
CA VAL A 167 -3.11 14.31 -1.27
C VAL A 167 -2.31 15.44 -1.91
N ASP A 168 -2.34 16.63 -1.30
CA ASP A 168 -1.53 17.77 -1.74
C ASP A 168 -0.02 17.52 -1.54
N ALA A 169 0.81 18.34 -2.19
CA ALA A 169 2.27 18.16 -2.18
C ALA A 169 2.90 18.24 -0.78
N LEU A 170 2.36 19.07 0.13
CA LEU A 170 2.88 19.20 1.49
C LEU A 170 2.55 17.96 2.31
N ALA A 171 1.30 17.50 2.27
CA ALA A 171 0.88 16.28 2.95
C ALA A 171 1.63 15.07 2.40
N ALA A 172 1.78 14.94 1.06
CA ALA A 172 2.57 13.88 0.43
C ALA A 172 4.04 13.90 0.90
N GLY A 173 4.64 15.09 1.09
CA GLY A 173 5.99 15.24 1.63
C GLY A 173 6.13 14.65 3.03
N ALA A 174 5.20 14.95 3.95
CA ALA A 174 5.18 14.40 5.30
C ALA A 174 5.02 12.87 5.31
N LEU A 175 4.10 12.34 4.48
CA LEU A 175 3.90 10.90 4.34
C LEU A 175 5.19 10.22 3.85
N LYS A 176 5.82 10.73 2.79
CA LYS A 176 7.08 10.20 2.24
C LYS A 176 8.19 10.19 3.27
N ALA A 177 8.35 11.27 4.04
CA ALA A 177 9.37 11.38 5.07
C ALA A 177 9.18 10.34 6.19
N LEU A 178 7.94 10.12 6.64
CA LEU A 178 7.63 9.10 7.64
C LEU A 178 7.93 7.70 7.10
N LEU A 179 7.44 7.38 5.90
CA LEU A 179 7.61 6.07 5.28
C LEU A 179 9.10 5.75 5.05
N GLY A 180 9.89 6.72 4.58
CA GLY A 180 11.33 6.57 4.41
C GLY A 180 12.03 6.22 5.72
N ARG A 181 11.75 6.97 6.80
CA ARG A 181 12.31 6.69 8.14
C ARG A 181 11.89 5.32 8.69
N MET A 182 10.68 4.87 8.39
CA MET A 182 10.22 3.54 8.81
C MET A 182 10.98 2.44 8.09
N THR A 183 11.22 2.59 6.78
CA THR A 183 12.00 1.65 5.98
C THR A 183 13.46 1.58 6.46
N GLU A 184 14.09 2.72 6.74
CA GLU A 184 15.43 2.79 7.33
C GLU A 184 15.53 2.04 8.68
N ARG A 185 14.43 1.93 9.42
CA ARG A 185 14.32 1.18 10.67
C ARG A 185 13.89 -0.28 10.48
N GLY A 186 13.86 -0.76 9.23
CA GLY A 186 13.57 -2.15 8.91
C GLY A 186 12.07 -2.49 8.80
N VAL A 187 11.17 -1.51 8.80
CA VAL A 187 9.75 -1.75 8.52
C VAL A 187 9.57 -2.04 7.04
N THR A 188 8.86 -3.11 6.72
CA THR A 188 8.47 -3.43 5.35
C THR A 188 7.25 -2.61 4.95
N ILE A 189 7.31 -1.92 3.81
CA ILE A 189 6.18 -1.15 3.29
C ILE A 189 5.67 -1.81 2.03
N PHE A 190 4.38 -2.15 2.00
CA PHE A 190 3.67 -2.67 0.86
C PHE A 190 2.69 -1.62 0.35
N LEU A 191 3.00 -1.02 -0.78
CA LEU A 191 2.27 0.10 -1.36
C LEU A 191 1.56 -0.31 -2.63
N THR A 192 0.25 -0.07 -2.75
CA THR A 192 -0.40 -0.05 -4.07
C THR A 192 -0.43 1.37 -4.62
N SER A 193 -0.20 1.52 -5.91
CA SER A 193 -0.41 2.78 -6.61
C SER A 193 -0.64 2.56 -8.10
N HIS A 194 -1.39 3.47 -8.71
CA HIS A 194 -1.47 3.65 -10.15
C HIS A 194 -0.58 4.81 -10.63
N VAL A 195 0.01 5.59 -9.70
CA VAL A 195 0.94 6.69 -10.01
C VAL A 195 2.37 6.15 -10.03
N LEU A 196 2.84 5.78 -11.21
CA LEU A 196 4.13 5.11 -11.42
C LEU A 196 5.33 5.96 -10.98
N GLU A 197 5.25 7.29 -11.13
CA GLU A 197 6.29 8.23 -10.70
C GLU A 197 6.58 8.20 -9.19
N ILE A 198 5.53 8.02 -8.37
CA ILE A 198 5.67 7.89 -6.92
C ILE A 198 6.36 6.58 -6.57
N VAL A 199 5.96 5.49 -7.24
CA VAL A 199 6.55 4.17 -7.01
C VAL A 199 8.02 4.15 -7.44
N GLU A 200 8.35 4.74 -8.58
CA GLU A 200 9.73 4.83 -9.07
C GLU A 200 10.66 5.57 -8.11
N ARG A 201 10.13 6.55 -7.37
CA ARG A 201 10.91 7.33 -6.39
C ARG A 201 11.03 6.68 -5.01
N LEU A 202 10.06 5.86 -4.61
CA LEU A 202 9.98 5.34 -3.23
C LEU A 202 10.33 3.86 -3.13
N CYS A 203 9.96 3.08 -4.14
CA CYS A 203 10.07 1.63 -4.06
C CYS A 203 11.42 1.13 -4.56
N SER A 204 12.00 0.18 -3.86
CA SER A 204 13.19 -0.54 -4.32
C SER A 204 12.83 -1.73 -5.21
N HIS A 205 11.68 -2.34 -4.96
CA HIS A 205 11.16 -3.50 -5.67
C HIS A 205 9.70 -3.29 -6.00
N VAL A 206 9.27 -3.89 -7.08
CA VAL A 206 7.88 -3.81 -7.53
C VAL A 206 7.37 -5.16 -8.04
N ALA A 207 6.07 -5.33 -7.99
CA ALA A 207 5.37 -6.37 -8.71
C ALA A 207 4.22 -5.75 -9.51
N ILE A 208 3.98 -6.27 -10.70
CA ILE A 208 2.91 -5.82 -11.60
C ILE A 208 1.85 -6.90 -11.65
N ILE A 209 0.62 -6.53 -11.29
CA ILE A 209 -0.56 -7.41 -11.40
C ILE A 209 -1.44 -6.91 -12.55
N HIS A 210 -1.88 -7.84 -13.39
CA HIS A 210 -2.80 -7.60 -14.50
C HIS A 210 -3.82 -8.72 -14.60
N ASN A 211 -5.11 -8.39 -14.73
CA ASN A 211 -6.21 -9.37 -14.80
C ASN A 211 -6.14 -10.43 -13.67
N GLY A 212 -5.82 -10.01 -12.45
CA GLY A 212 -5.71 -10.88 -11.28
C GLY A 212 -4.44 -11.71 -11.19
N ARG A 213 -3.52 -11.63 -12.15
CA ARG A 213 -2.29 -12.43 -12.20
C ARG A 213 -1.05 -11.55 -12.05
N LEU A 214 -0.05 -12.10 -11.39
CA LEU A 214 1.27 -11.47 -11.32
C LEU A 214 1.97 -11.66 -12.66
N VAL A 215 2.32 -10.55 -13.33
CA VAL A 215 2.95 -10.57 -14.66
C VAL A 215 4.43 -10.22 -14.62
N ALA A 216 4.88 -9.50 -13.59
CA ALA A 216 6.30 -9.22 -13.36
C ALA A 216 6.57 -8.97 -11.87
N GLN A 217 7.76 -9.30 -11.39
CA GLN A 217 8.25 -8.98 -10.04
C GLN A 217 9.78 -8.89 -10.08
N GLY A 218 10.34 -7.89 -9.39
CA GLY A 218 11.79 -7.71 -9.25
C GLY A 218 12.16 -6.35 -8.71
N SER A 219 13.45 -6.07 -8.62
CA SER A 219 13.94 -4.71 -8.40
C SER A 219 13.64 -3.84 -9.63
N LEU A 220 13.58 -2.52 -9.44
CA LEU A 220 13.43 -1.60 -10.57
C LEU A 220 14.55 -1.74 -11.59
N GLU A 221 15.76 -2.08 -11.15
CA GLU A 221 16.91 -2.30 -12.00
C GLU A 221 16.77 -3.57 -12.84
N GLU A 222 16.34 -4.69 -12.22
CA GLU A 222 16.09 -5.96 -12.92
C GLU A 222 14.98 -5.83 -13.97
N LEU A 223 13.90 -5.12 -13.64
CA LEU A 223 12.80 -4.91 -14.59
C LEU A 223 13.20 -4.03 -15.76
N ARG A 224 14.03 -3.00 -15.51
CA ARG A 224 14.63 -2.18 -16.57
C ARG A 224 15.53 -3.02 -17.48
N ALA A 225 16.42 -3.83 -16.91
CA ALA A 225 17.33 -4.68 -17.66
C ALA A 225 16.61 -5.73 -18.50
N GLY A 226 15.50 -6.26 -18.02
CA GLY A 226 14.72 -7.31 -18.74
C GLY A 226 13.98 -6.81 -19.99
N ILE A 227 13.73 -5.50 -20.12
CA ILE A 227 13.04 -4.89 -21.27
C ILE A 227 14.00 -4.11 -22.17
N ALA A 228 15.09 -3.62 -21.61
CA ALA A 228 16.10 -2.92 -22.37
C ALA A 228 16.93 -3.94 -23.17
N GLY A 229 16.71 -3.99 -24.49
CA GLY A 229 17.77 -4.36 -25.42
C GLY A 229 18.97 -3.43 -25.21
N GLU A 230 20.04 -3.54 -26.02
CA GLU A 230 21.36 -2.89 -25.85
C GLU A 230 21.40 -1.35 -25.55
N GLU A 231 20.29 -0.63 -25.49
CA GLU A 231 20.15 0.79 -25.12
C GLU A 231 19.78 1.08 -23.65
N GLY A 232 20.03 0.19 -22.77
CA GLY A 232 19.58 -0.10 -21.38
C GLY A 232 19.75 0.92 -20.30
N SER A 233 19.60 2.24 -20.42
CA SER A 233 19.71 3.10 -19.23
C SER A 233 18.62 4.17 -19.01
N LYS A 234 17.61 4.26 -19.87
CA LYS A 234 16.59 5.33 -19.79
C LYS A 234 15.13 4.84 -19.72
N THR A 235 14.89 3.53 -19.67
CA THR A 235 13.50 3.02 -19.64
C THR A 235 12.83 3.38 -18.33
N THR A 236 11.76 4.17 -18.38
CA THR A 236 10.95 4.54 -17.21
C THR A 236 10.07 3.38 -16.77
N LEU A 237 9.64 3.38 -15.49
CA LEU A 237 8.68 2.39 -14.99
C LEU A 237 7.37 2.42 -15.80
N GLU A 238 6.98 3.58 -16.33
CA GLU A 238 5.81 3.73 -17.19
C GLU A 238 5.97 2.95 -18.51
N GLN A 239 7.12 3.03 -19.16
CA GLN A 239 7.40 2.27 -20.38
C GLN A 239 7.40 0.77 -20.12
N ILE A 240 7.97 0.34 -18.99
CA ILE A 240 7.93 -1.05 -18.53
C ILE A 240 6.48 -1.50 -18.33
N PHE A 241 5.70 -0.71 -17.61
CA PHE A 241 4.30 -1.00 -17.33
C PHE A 241 3.47 -1.11 -18.62
N LEU A 242 3.62 -0.15 -19.54
CA LEU A 242 2.93 -0.14 -20.83
C LEU A 242 3.34 -1.31 -21.73
N SER A 243 4.61 -1.71 -21.73
CA SER A 243 5.08 -2.87 -22.49
C SER A 243 4.50 -4.19 -22.00
N ILE A 244 4.24 -4.31 -20.69
CA ILE A 244 3.68 -5.52 -20.06
C ILE A 244 2.16 -5.53 -20.17
N VAL A 245 1.49 -4.41 -19.87
CA VAL A 245 0.03 -4.32 -19.78
C VAL A 245 -0.60 -3.93 -21.11
N GLY A 246 0.10 -3.17 -21.95
CA GLY A 246 -0.41 -2.70 -23.26
C GLY A 246 -0.48 -3.77 -24.35
N GLN A 247 0.12 -4.95 -24.15
CA GLN A 247 0.04 -6.06 -25.12
C GLN A 247 -1.38 -6.69 -25.22
N ASP A 248 -2.27 -6.42 -24.26
CA ASP A 248 -3.65 -6.93 -24.27
C ASP A 248 -4.64 -6.03 -25.07
N GLY A 249 -4.16 -5.20 -26.00
CA GLY A 249 -4.99 -4.58 -27.02
C GLY A 249 -5.70 -3.28 -26.65
N ALA A 250 -5.41 -2.69 -25.49
CA ALA A 250 -5.87 -1.34 -25.17
C ALA A 250 -4.91 -0.29 -25.79
N GLN A 251 -5.04 -0.07 -27.10
CA GLN A 251 -4.45 1.12 -27.70
C GLN A 251 -5.13 2.36 -27.07
N PRO A 252 -4.36 3.40 -26.69
CA PRO A 252 -4.99 4.66 -26.31
C PRO A 252 -5.87 5.13 -27.46
N PRO A 253 -7.09 5.68 -27.16
CA PRO A 253 -7.98 6.18 -28.19
C PRO A 253 -7.21 7.19 -29.05
N GLN A 254 -7.23 6.99 -30.37
CA GLN A 254 -6.56 7.89 -31.30
C GLN A 254 -7.38 9.16 -31.39
N LEU A 255 -6.74 10.34 -31.27
CA LEU A 255 -7.39 11.64 -31.39
C LEU A 255 -8.14 11.81 -32.72
N GLU A 256 -7.74 11.05 -33.76
CA GLU A 256 -8.40 10.99 -35.08
C GLU A 256 -9.83 10.42 -35.03
N GLU A 257 -10.22 9.71 -33.93
CA GLU A 257 -11.59 9.22 -33.75
C GLU A 257 -12.57 10.31 -33.29
N LEU A 258 -12.06 11.49 -32.91
CA LEU A 258 -12.88 12.64 -32.49
C LEU A 258 -13.12 13.58 -33.67
N SER A 259 -14.06 13.22 -34.56
CA SER A 259 -14.38 13.95 -35.80
C SER A 259 -14.80 15.43 -35.61
N TRP A 260 -15.01 15.87 -34.37
CA TRP A 260 -15.37 17.26 -33.99
C TRP A 260 -14.16 18.09 -33.53
N LEU A 261 -12.97 17.50 -33.46
CA LEU A 261 -11.71 18.17 -33.10
C LEU A 261 -10.90 18.65 -34.31
N MET A 262 -11.39 18.40 -35.54
CA MET A 262 -10.80 18.89 -36.79
C MET A 262 -11.43 20.22 -37.23
#